data_f92d1e1a76dcf255727292bed52e9ad6
#
_entry.id   f92d1e1a76dcf255727292bed52e9ad6
#
_cell.length_a   1.000
_cell.length_b   1.000
_cell.length_c   1.000
_cell.angle_alpha   90.00
_cell.angle_beta   90.00
_cell.angle_gamma   90.00
#
_symmetry.space_group_name_H-M   'P 1'
#
loop_
_entity.id
_entity.type
_entity.pdbx_description
1 polymer ?
#
loop_
_entity_poly.entity_id
_entity_poly.type
_entity_poly.pdbx_seq_one_letter_code
_entity_poly.pdbx_strand_id
1 'polypeptide(L)'
;MMTRLFRCAAALALAFTLLPIAPLDARQTHQNLILDLWSAGKPAFGIYVPTSSYTKEGATKLAKNPLYDYLFLNLEDGYNPAAVKAVSEGLRSPTAVNRKTIIVRIPPISKDGADTTKARIKEILDAGADGVTLPHIRNIDEAKLAISFFAAAGANVWSPKNPKGEKIAMLMLEDPDAVAQAAQVADLTGYSILACGIGSLRGAIQGTPQEKAAGAEAGTQKVLAESRRVGTADMITANARDIEQRVKEGFLALLMQGPTADDVIKIGLKAAGR
;
A
#
# COMPACT_ATOMS: atom_id res chain seq x y z
N MET A 1 -66.28 -11.35 56.08
CA MET A 1 -65.38 -10.20 56.08
C MET A 1 -64.22 -10.57 55.06
N MET A 2 -64.42 -10.09 53.84
CA MET A 2 -63.49 -10.48 52.73
C MET A 2 -62.67 -9.26 52.35
N THR A 3 -61.38 -9.29 52.57
CA THR A 3 -60.44 -8.23 52.23
C THR A 3 -59.90 -8.46 50.79
N ARG A 4 -60.22 -7.54 49.92
CA ARG A 4 -59.73 -7.54 48.50
C ARG A 4 -58.33 -6.95 48.44
N LEU A 5 -57.35 -7.77 47.94
CA LEU A 5 -55.98 -7.31 47.57
C LEU A 5 -55.99 -6.72 46.15
N PHE A 6 -55.70 -5.44 46.07
CA PHE A 6 -55.39 -4.78 44.79
C PHE A 6 -53.95 -5.10 44.37
N ARG A 7 -53.77 -5.72 43.19
CA ARG A 7 -52.49 -5.84 42.52
C ARG A 7 -52.29 -4.67 41.56
N CYS A 8 -51.36 -3.78 41.90
CA CYS A 8 -50.88 -2.78 40.94
C CYS A 8 -49.85 -3.45 40.00
N ALA A 9 -50.19 -3.51 38.72
CA ALA A 9 -49.23 -3.86 37.64
C ALA A 9 -48.54 -2.57 37.18
N ALA A 10 -47.25 -2.44 37.48
CA ALA A 10 -46.42 -1.36 36.95
C ALA A 10 -45.96 -1.76 35.53
N ALA A 11 -46.44 -1.05 34.53
CA ALA A 11 -45.96 -1.17 33.16
C ALA A 11 -44.65 -0.39 33.02
N LEU A 12 -43.55 -1.10 32.81
CA LEU A 12 -42.22 -0.53 32.47
C LEU A 12 -42.21 -0.16 30.99
N ALA A 13 -42.35 1.11 30.65
CA ALA A 13 -42.16 1.59 29.29
C ALA A 13 -40.66 1.73 28.99
N LEU A 14 -40.14 0.82 28.14
CA LEU A 14 -38.77 0.91 27.62
C LEU A 14 -38.75 2.02 26.55
N ALA A 15 -38.23 3.18 26.90
CA ALA A 15 -37.96 4.25 25.94
C ALA A 15 -36.69 3.88 25.14
N PHE A 16 -36.87 3.42 23.90
CA PHE A 16 -35.77 3.33 22.93
C PHE A 16 -35.37 4.74 22.51
N THR A 17 -34.31 5.26 23.08
CA THR A 17 -33.66 6.48 22.57
C THR A 17 -32.94 6.10 21.26
N LEU A 18 -33.54 6.47 20.13
CA LEU A 18 -32.85 6.53 18.84
C LEU A 18 -31.70 7.55 18.95
N LEU A 19 -30.47 7.05 19.13
CA LEU A 19 -29.28 7.88 18.96
C LEU A 19 -29.31 8.40 17.53
N PRO A 20 -29.11 9.71 17.31
CA PRO A 20 -28.96 10.23 15.95
C PRO A 20 -27.75 9.54 15.30
N ILE A 21 -27.99 8.81 14.22
CA ILE A 21 -26.92 8.34 13.33
C ILE A 21 -26.28 9.63 12.82
N ALA A 22 -25.06 9.91 13.28
CA ALA A 22 -24.27 11.00 12.72
C ALA A 22 -24.23 10.82 11.19
N PRO A 23 -24.45 11.89 10.39
CA PRO A 23 -24.33 11.80 8.95
C PRO A 23 -22.94 11.25 8.65
N LEU A 24 -22.88 10.23 7.78
CA LEU A 24 -21.60 9.78 7.22
C LEU A 24 -20.93 11.04 6.67
N ASP A 25 -19.91 11.52 7.35
CA ASP A 25 -19.07 12.59 6.86
C ASP A 25 -18.74 12.29 5.40
N ALA A 26 -19.00 13.27 4.53
CA ALA A 26 -18.70 13.15 3.11
C ALA A 26 -17.25 12.67 3.02
N ARG A 27 -17.04 11.41 2.60
CA ARG A 27 -15.72 10.78 2.52
C ARG A 27 -14.82 11.73 1.78
N GLN A 28 -13.77 12.19 2.44
CA GLN A 28 -12.78 13.05 1.82
C GLN A 28 -12.16 12.26 0.67
N THR A 29 -12.46 12.68 -0.56
CA THR A 29 -11.96 12.02 -1.76
C THR A 29 -10.52 12.46 -1.97
N HIS A 30 -9.59 11.53 -1.85
CA HIS A 30 -8.19 11.77 -2.16
C HIS A 30 -8.00 11.91 -3.67
N GLN A 31 -6.96 12.66 -4.08
CA GLN A 31 -6.54 12.65 -5.47
C GLN A 31 -6.02 11.26 -5.89
N ASN A 32 -5.46 10.50 -4.96
CA ASN A 32 -4.98 9.14 -5.15
C ASN A 32 -6.07 8.13 -4.85
N LEU A 33 -6.56 7.42 -5.88
CA LEU A 33 -7.60 6.41 -5.76
C LEU A 33 -7.32 5.34 -4.68
N ILE A 34 -6.06 4.89 -4.59
CA ILE A 34 -5.72 3.81 -3.65
C ILE A 34 -5.81 4.24 -2.19
N LEU A 35 -5.67 5.53 -1.89
CA LEU A 35 -5.84 6.02 -0.52
C LEU A 35 -7.29 5.90 -0.06
N ASP A 36 -8.26 6.16 -0.96
CA ASP A 36 -9.67 5.95 -0.66
C ASP A 36 -10.00 4.46 -0.48
N LEU A 37 -9.38 3.59 -1.30
CA LEU A 37 -9.52 2.13 -1.15
C LEU A 37 -8.96 1.66 0.20
N TRP A 38 -7.75 2.05 0.56
CA TRP A 38 -7.12 1.67 1.83
C TRP A 38 -7.87 2.23 3.05
N SER A 39 -8.32 3.47 2.98
CA SER A 39 -9.16 4.08 4.03
C SER A 39 -10.48 3.31 4.23
N ALA A 40 -10.98 2.66 3.18
CA ALA A 40 -12.15 1.80 3.23
C ALA A 40 -11.84 0.32 3.54
N GLY A 41 -10.57 -0.03 3.84
CA GLY A 41 -10.12 -1.41 4.05
C GLY A 41 -10.24 -2.30 2.81
N LYS A 42 -10.20 -1.70 1.60
CA LYS A 42 -10.32 -2.41 0.34
C LYS A 42 -8.95 -2.56 -0.33
N PRO A 43 -8.63 -3.74 -0.90
CA PRO A 43 -7.39 -3.93 -1.61
C PRO A 43 -7.37 -3.14 -2.93
N ALA A 44 -6.18 -2.62 -3.26
CA ALA A 44 -5.83 -2.02 -4.53
C ALA A 44 -4.98 -2.98 -5.36
N PHE A 45 -5.18 -2.98 -6.68
CA PHE A 45 -4.50 -3.87 -7.62
C PHE A 45 -3.65 -3.06 -8.60
N GLY A 46 -2.39 -3.41 -8.72
CA GLY A 46 -1.46 -2.72 -9.61
C GLY A 46 -0.57 -3.67 -10.40
N ILE A 47 0.17 -3.11 -11.33
CA ILE A 47 1.13 -3.86 -12.13
C ILE A 47 2.53 -3.26 -12.05
N TYR A 48 3.54 -4.13 -12.14
CA TYR A 48 4.86 -3.71 -12.58
C TYR A 48 4.76 -3.23 -14.03
N VAL A 49 5.05 -1.95 -14.24
CA VAL A 49 5.05 -1.39 -15.59
C VAL A 49 6.26 -1.95 -16.36
N PRO A 50 6.06 -2.58 -17.53
CA PRO A 50 7.18 -2.98 -18.37
C PRO A 50 8.01 -1.76 -18.79
N THR A 51 9.33 -1.88 -18.78
CA THR A 51 10.24 -0.78 -19.16
C THR A 51 9.99 -0.25 -20.57
N SER A 52 9.50 -1.08 -21.48
CA SER A 52 9.05 -0.68 -22.83
C SER A 52 7.87 0.30 -22.81
N SER A 53 7.17 0.40 -21.68
CA SER A 53 6.04 1.33 -21.48
C SER A 53 6.42 2.59 -20.68
N TYR A 54 7.72 2.80 -20.41
CA TYR A 54 8.23 4.00 -19.73
C TYR A 54 8.26 5.22 -20.66
N THR A 55 7.22 5.36 -21.45
CA THR A 55 6.99 6.46 -22.39
C THR A 55 5.59 7.03 -22.19
N LYS A 56 5.35 8.23 -22.69
CA LYS A 56 4.03 8.85 -22.66
C LYS A 56 2.98 8.03 -23.41
N GLU A 57 3.33 7.49 -24.56
CA GLU A 57 2.45 6.64 -25.40
C GLU A 57 2.13 5.32 -24.70
N GLY A 58 3.14 4.66 -24.11
CA GLY A 58 2.98 3.43 -23.32
C GLY A 58 2.06 3.64 -22.14
N ALA A 59 2.30 4.70 -21.37
CA ALA A 59 1.47 5.07 -20.23
C ALA A 59 0.03 5.46 -20.64
N THR A 60 -0.16 6.15 -21.78
CA THR A 60 -1.50 6.47 -22.31
C THR A 60 -2.28 5.19 -22.63
N LYS A 61 -1.63 4.13 -23.10
CA LYS A 61 -2.28 2.82 -23.29
C LYS A 61 -2.69 2.21 -21.97
N LEU A 62 -1.81 2.22 -20.96
CA LEU A 62 -2.10 1.71 -19.62
C LEU A 62 -3.20 2.51 -18.91
N ALA A 63 -3.29 3.82 -19.16
CA ALA A 63 -4.32 4.69 -18.60
C ALA A 63 -5.75 4.25 -18.97
N LYS A 64 -5.93 3.59 -20.12
CA LYS A 64 -7.23 3.09 -20.61
C LYS A 64 -7.67 1.79 -19.93
N ASN A 65 -6.78 1.06 -19.27
CA ASN A 65 -7.14 -0.21 -18.65
C ASN A 65 -7.86 0.04 -17.31
N PRO A 66 -9.13 -0.33 -17.14
CA PRO A 66 -9.89 -0.10 -15.92
C PRO A 66 -9.47 -0.97 -14.74
N LEU A 67 -8.69 -2.03 -14.99
CA LEU A 67 -8.30 -3.00 -13.97
C LEU A 67 -7.24 -2.46 -12.98
N TYR A 68 -6.46 -1.46 -13.40
CA TYR A 68 -5.34 -0.98 -12.61
C TYR A 68 -5.76 0.18 -11.70
N ASP A 69 -5.58 0.00 -10.39
CA ASP A 69 -5.68 1.07 -9.40
C ASP A 69 -4.37 1.86 -9.33
N TYR A 70 -3.22 1.17 -9.48
CA TYR A 70 -1.90 1.80 -9.47
C TYR A 70 -0.91 1.15 -10.44
N LEU A 71 0.11 1.92 -10.79
CA LEU A 71 1.23 1.49 -11.60
C LEU A 71 2.52 1.60 -10.80
N PHE A 72 3.32 0.55 -10.82
CA PHE A 72 4.57 0.44 -10.10
C PHE A 72 5.74 0.47 -11.07
N LEU A 73 6.55 1.53 -11.00
CA LEU A 73 7.76 1.68 -11.79
C LEU A 73 8.96 1.23 -10.97
N ASN A 74 9.76 0.32 -11.50
CA ASN A 74 10.98 -0.13 -10.85
C ASN A 74 12.20 0.57 -11.47
N LEU A 75 12.77 1.54 -10.74
CA LEU A 75 13.98 2.27 -11.12
C LEU A 75 15.20 1.89 -10.26
N GLU A 76 15.12 0.78 -9.51
CA GLU A 76 16.18 0.35 -8.59
C GLU A 76 17.53 0.14 -9.28
N ASP A 77 17.53 -0.49 -10.46
CA ASP A 77 18.74 -0.79 -11.23
C ASP A 77 19.01 0.20 -12.36
N GLY A 78 18.03 1.04 -12.68
CA GLY A 78 18.13 2.02 -13.77
C GLY A 78 17.39 3.29 -13.43
N TYR A 79 17.99 4.15 -12.59
CA TYR A 79 17.37 5.38 -12.18
C TYR A 79 17.15 6.34 -13.35
N ASN A 80 15.87 6.66 -13.64
CA ASN A 80 15.46 7.48 -14.77
C ASN A 80 14.22 8.34 -14.41
N PRO A 81 14.38 9.53 -13.84
CA PRO A 81 13.26 10.40 -13.48
C PRO A 81 12.50 10.93 -14.71
N ALA A 82 13.15 11.04 -15.88
CA ALA A 82 12.46 11.44 -17.10
C ALA A 82 11.39 10.43 -17.53
N ALA A 83 11.62 9.14 -17.30
CA ALA A 83 10.61 8.11 -17.53
C ALA A 83 9.40 8.30 -16.61
N VAL A 84 9.58 8.69 -15.35
CA VAL A 84 8.48 8.96 -14.43
C VAL A 84 7.63 10.12 -14.94
N LYS A 85 8.26 11.20 -15.39
CA LYS A 85 7.57 12.34 -15.98
C LYS A 85 6.75 11.94 -17.21
N ALA A 86 7.35 11.20 -18.13
CA ALA A 86 6.67 10.72 -19.34
C ALA A 86 5.47 9.82 -18.99
N VAL A 87 5.63 8.90 -18.03
CA VAL A 87 4.54 8.04 -17.54
C VAL A 87 3.44 8.88 -16.89
N SER A 88 3.80 9.83 -16.03
CA SER A 88 2.82 10.71 -15.37
C SER A 88 1.99 11.48 -16.41
N GLU A 89 2.63 12.08 -17.42
CA GLU A 89 1.92 12.77 -18.50
C GLU A 89 0.96 11.85 -19.27
N GLY A 90 1.37 10.63 -19.59
CA GLY A 90 0.54 9.65 -20.28
C GLY A 90 -0.66 9.21 -19.45
N LEU A 91 -0.49 8.99 -18.15
CA LEU A 91 -1.58 8.58 -17.26
C LEU A 91 -2.58 9.71 -16.97
N ARG A 92 -2.20 10.97 -17.16
CA ARG A 92 -3.10 12.14 -17.06
C ARG A 92 -3.71 12.54 -18.39
N SER A 93 -3.61 11.66 -19.41
CA SER A 93 -4.21 11.89 -20.73
C SER A 93 -5.75 12.00 -20.64
N PRO A 94 -6.41 12.73 -21.55
CA PRO A 94 -7.87 12.85 -21.59
C PRO A 94 -8.61 11.51 -21.80
N THR A 95 -7.89 10.49 -22.25
CA THR A 95 -8.45 9.13 -22.50
C THR A 95 -8.30 8.19 -21.31
N ALA A 96 -7.77 8.66 -20.17
CA ALA A 96 -7.65 7.87 -18.96
C ALA A 96 -9.03 7.52 -18.39
N VAL A 97 -9.22 6.23 -18.05
CA VAL A 97 -10.51 5.74 -17.52
C VAL A 97 -10.72 6.15 -16.06
N ASN A 98 -9.65 6.19 -15.29
CA ASN A 98 -9.62 6.66 -13.91
C ASN A 98 -8.23 7.20 -13.58
N ARG A 99 -8.11 7.95 -12.49
CA ARG A 99 -6.79 8.41 -12.02
C ARG A 99 -6.02 7.23 -11.40
N LYS A 100 -5.02 6.73 -12.10
CA LYS A 100 -4.12 5.71 -11.57
C LYS A 100 -3.03 6.35 -10.70
N THR A 101 -2.74 5.72 -9.59
CA THR A 101 -1.64 6.11 -8.70
C THR A 101 -0.31 5.64 -9.29
N ILE A 102 0.73 6.46 -9.20
CA ILE A 102 2.09 6.14 -9.64
C ILE A 102 2.95 5.95 -8.40
N ILE A 103 3.47 4.74 -8.20
CA ILE A 103 4.44 4.42 -7.16
C ILE A 103 5.76 4.06 -7.84
N VAL A 104 6.86 4.66 -7.38
CA VAL A 104 8.18 4.48 -7.98
C VAL A 104 9.16 3.91 -6.96
N ARG A 105 9.73 2.75 -7.26
CA ARG A 105 10.83 2.17 -6.49
C ARG A 105 12.14 2.76 -6.97
N ILE A 106 12.88 3.39 -6.08
CA ILE A 106 14.20 3.97 -6.35
C ILE A 106 15.31 3.07 -5.78
N PRO A 107 16.58 3.28 -6.14
CA PRO A 107 17.69 2.54 -5.54
C PRO A 107 17.74 2.64 -4.02
N PRO A 108 18.21 1.60 -3.29
CA PRO A 108 18.25 1.58 -1.84
C PRO A 108 19.27 2.59 -1.27
N ILE A 109 19.04 3.03 -0.04
CA ILE A 109 19.94 3.93 0.69
C ILE A 109 21.35 3.35 0.77
N SER A 110 21.47 2.03 0.92
CA SER A 110 22.76 1.34 0.98
C SER A 110 23.60 1.46 -0.29
N LYS A 111 22.95 1.64 -1.45
CA LYS A 111 23.62 1.79 -2.76
C LYS A 111 23.99 3.24 -3.05
N ASP A 112 23.10 4.16 -2.79
CA ASP A 112 23.20 5.56 -3.22
C ASP A 112 23.67 6.51 -2.13
N GLY A 113 23.56 6.11 -0.87
CA GLY A 113 23.80 6.98 0.29
C GLY A 113 22.61 7.90 0.59
N ALA A 114 22.65 8.48 1.79
CA ALA A 114 21.54 9.26 2.35
C ALA A 114 21.18 10.50 1.52
N ASP A 115 22.17 11.32 1.16
CA ASP A 115 21.95 12.58 0.47
C ASP A 115 21.38 12.37 -0.94
N THR A 116 21.90 11.40 -1.68
CA THR A 116 21.40 11.04 -3.01
C THR A 116 19.98 10.51 -2.94
N THR A 117 19.70 9.60 -2.00
CA THR A 117 18.34 9.06 -1.82
C THR A 117 17.34 10.15 -1.47
N LYS A 118 17.70 11.06 -0.57
CA LYS A 118 16.87 12.22 -0.21
C LYS A 118 16.55 13.10 -1.43
N ALA A 119 17.56 13.40 -2.26
CA ALA A 119 17.37 14.19 -3.49
C ALA A 119 16.47 13.47 -4.49
N ARG A 120 16.65 12.15 -4.67
CA ARG A 120 15.83 11.34 -5.58
C ARG A 120 14.36 11.28 -5.17
N ILE A 121 14.05 11.16 -3.88
CA ILE A 121 12.65 11.20 -3.42
C ILE A 121 11.98 12.48 -3.91
N LYS A 122 12.62 13.63 -3.69
CA LYS A 122 12.07 14.92 -4.14
C LYS A 122 11.91 14.95 -5.66
N GLU A 123 12.94 14.56 -6.41
CA GLU A 123 12.94 14.56 -7.88
C GLU A 123 11.83 13.67 -8.45
N ILE A 124 11.62 12.47 -7.91
CA ILE A 124 10.57 11.56 -8.36
C ILE A 124 9.17 12.10 -8.04
N LEU A 125 8.96 12.72 -6.87
CA LEU A 125 7.70 13.36 -6.54
C LEU A 125 7.42 14.57 -7.43
N ASP A 126 8.43 15.37 -7.75
CA ASP A 126 8.35 16.52 -8.67
C ASP A 126 8.10 16.07 -10.12
N ALA A 127 8.59 14.88 -10.51
CA ALA A 127 8.31 14.28 -11.80
C ALA A 127 6.87 13.76 -11.95
N GLY A 128 6.05 13.85 -10.91
CA GLY A 128 4.63 13.53 -10.93
C GLY A 128 4.26 12.18 -10.34
N ALA A 129 5.17 11.51 -9.62
CA ALA A 129 4.82 10.34 -8.82
C ALA A 129 3.90 10.70 -7.65
N ASP A 130 3.00 9.79 -7.34
CA ASP A 130 2.14 9.88 -6.17
C ASP A 130 2.82 9.28 -4.93
N GLY A 131 3.77 8.35 -5.15
CA GLY A 131 4.52 7.73 -4.07
C GLY A 131 5.90 7.24 -4.48
N VAL A 132 6.74 7.03 -3.46
CA VAL A 132 8.09 6.49 -3.61
C VAL A 132 8.25 5.28 -2.69
N THR A 133 8.87 4.24 -3.22
CA THR A 133 9.25 3.03 -2.50
C THR A 133 10.74 3.04 -2.23
N LEU A 134 11.11 2.88 -0.96
CA LEU A 134 12.48 2.62 -0.54
C LEU A 134 12.66 1.13 -0.27
N PRO A 135 13.37 0.40 -1.15
CA PRO A 135 13.66 -1.02 -0.97
C PRO A 135 14.76 -1.24 0.05
N HIS A 136 14.90 -2.47 0.51
CA HIS A 136 16.00 -2.95 1.34
C HIS A 136 16.26 -2.11 2.59
N ILE A 137 15.18 -1.71 3.28
CA ILE A 137 15.31 -1.12 4.63
C ILE A 137 15.88 -2.20 5.55
N ARG A 138 17.06 -1.95 6.13
CA ARG A 138 17.82 -2.95 6.88
C ARG A 138 17.52 -2.99 8.37
N ASN A 139 17.07 -1.87 8.94
CA ASN A 139 16.78 -1.75 10.37
C ASN A 139 15.92 -0.53 10.68
N ILE A 140 15.55 -0.37 11.95
CA ILE A 140 14.72 0.74 12.45
C ILE A 140 15.35 2.13 12.22
N ASP A 141 16.67 2.26 12.29
CA ASP A 141 17.32 3.56 12.12
C ASP A 141 17.31 3.98 10.65
N GLU A 142 17.49 3.04 9.73
CA GLU A 142 17.35 3.30 8.31
C GLU A 142 15.88 3.60 7.93
N ALA A 143 14.90 2.96 8.59
CA ALA A 143 13.50 3.31 8.43
C ALA A 143 13.19 4.75 8.89
N LYS A 144 13.71 5.17 10.05
CA LYS A 144 13.60 6.56 10.53
C LYS A 144 14.24 7.55 9.56
N LEU A 145 15.43 7.22 9.05
CA LEU A 145 16.15 8.02 8.07
C LEU A 145 15.33 8.16 6.78
N ALA A 146 14.81 7.06 6.27
CA ALA A 146 13.94 7.04 5.08
C ALA A 146 12.72 7.95 5.26
N ILE A 147 12.02 7.86 6.37
CA ILE A 147 10.86 8.71 6.70
C ILE A 147 11.27 10.20 6.73
N SER A 148 12.43 10.52 7.29
CA SER A 148 12.92 11.90 7.36
C SER A 148 13.13 12.52 5.97
N PHE A 149 13.45 11.72 4.96
CA PHE A 149 13.64 12.20 3.57
C PHE A 149 12.32 12.64 2.93
N PHE A 150 11.21 11.95 3.21
CA PHE A 150 9.89 12.38 2.76
C PHE A 150 9.48 13.71 3.40
N ALA A 151 9.72 13.87 4.69
CA ALA A 151 9.47 15.13 5.39
C ALA A 151 10.33 16.28 4.81
N ALA A 152 11.61 16.01 4.53
CA ALA A 152 12.51 16.99 3.92
C ALA A 152 12.13 17.35 2.47
N ALA A 153 11.47 16.44 1.74
CA ALA A 153 10.91 16.71 0.42
C ALA A 153 9.58 17.50 0.49
N GLY A 154 9.08 17.83 1.68
CA GLY A 154 7.78 18.49 1.86
C GLY A 154 6.59 17.61 1.53
N ALA A 155 6.75 16.28 1.52
CA ALA A 155 5.70 15.35 1.19
C ALA A 155 4.68 15.25 2.33
N ASN A 156 3.42 15.58 2.06
CA ASN A 156 2.31 15.31 2.96
C ASN A 156 1.93 13.82 2.83
N VAL A 157 2.62 12.96 3.59
CA VAL A 157 2.48 11.50 3.51
C VAL A 157 1.19 11.05 4.16
N TRP A 158 0.37 10.30 3.44
CA TRP A 158 -0.82 9.65 3.96
C TRP A 158 -0.47 8.54 4.95
N SER A 159 -1.25 8.44 6.00
CA SER A 159 -1.28 7.30 6.92
C SER A 159 -2.61 7.30 7.70
N PRO A 160 -2.95 6.22 8.41
CA PRO A 160 -4.12 6.23 9.31
C PRO A 160 -4.08 7.37 10.33
N LYS A 161 -2.88 7.83 10.73
CA LYS A 161 -2.69 8.96 11.65
C LYS A 161 -2.64 10.32 10.93
N ASN A 162 -2.50 10.34 9.61
CA ASN A 162 -2.57 11.53 8.76
C ASN A 162 -3.49 11.28 7.55
N PRO A 163 -4.81 11.14 7.75
CA PRO A 163 -5.76 10.79 6.69
C PRO A 163 -5.91 11.88 5.61
N LYS A 164 -5.36 13.07 5.82
CA LYS A 164 -5.33 14.17 4.83
C LYS A 164 -4.05 14.17 4.00
N GLY A 165 -3.18 13.20 4.17
CA GLY A 165 -2.01 13.04 3.32
C GLY A 165 -2.39 12.64 1.90
N GLU A 166 -1.55 12.99 0.92
CA GLU A 166 -1.78 12.73 -0.50
C GLU A 166 -0.60 12.00 -1.15
N LYS A 167 0.52 11.88 -0.45
CA LYS A 167 1.71 11.18 -0.92
C LYS A 167 1.89 9.85 -0.23
N ILE A 168 2.53 8.91 -0.91
CA ILE A 168 2.75 7.55 -0.43
C ILE A 168 4.24 7.35 -0.17
N ALA A 169 4.57 7.01 1.06
CA ALA A 169 5.89 6.53 1.45
C ALA A 169 5.79 5.03 1.72
N MET A 170 6.44 4.20 0.89
CA MET A 170 6.49 2.76 1.06
C MET A 170 7.89 2.35 1.54
N LEU A 171 7.94 1.59 2.61
CA LEU A 171 9.16 0.99 3.15
C LEU A 171 9.12 -0.53 2.92
N MET A 172 10.17 -1.08 2.26
CA MET A 172 10.25 -2.51 2.01
C MET A 172 11.22 -3.19 2.97
N LEU A 173 10.71 -4.11 3.77
CA LEU A 173 11.47 -4.94 4.70
C LEU A 173 11.79 -6.26 4.00
N GLU A 174 12.99 -6.37 3.45
CA GLU A 174 13.42 -7.48 2.59
C GLU A 174 14.63 -8.24 3.16
N ASP A 175 15.03 -7.88 4.38
CA ASP A 175 16.15 -8.48 5.11
C ASP A 175 15.63 -9.13 6.40
N PRO A 176 16.15 -10.30 6.81
CA PRO A 176 15.73 -10.97 8.04
C PRO A 176 15.83 -10.09 9.30
N ASP A 177 16.87 -9.25 9.42
CA ASP A 177 17.06 -8.35 10.55
C ASP A 177 16.02 -7.22 10.57
N ALA A 178 15.67 -6.70 9.39
CA ALA A 178 14.60 -5.71 9.25
C ALA A 178 13.22 -6.32 9.59
N VAL A 179 12.95 -7.53 9.11
CA VAL A 179 11.73 -8.28 9.43
C VAL A 179 11.66 -8.61 10.93
N ALA A 180 12.79 -8.91 11.58
CA ALA A 180 12.83 -9.08 13.03
C ALA A 180 12.34 -7.84 13.79
N GLN A 181 12.62 -6.64 13.26
CA GLN A 181 12.27 -5.33 13.81
C GLN A 181 10.93 -4.78 13.26
N ALA A 182 10.13 -5.57 12.56
CA ALA A 182 8.89 -5.12 11.90
C ALA A 182 7.92 -4.40 12.86
N ALA A 183 7.80 -4.84 14.11
CA ALA A 183 6.97 -4.18 15.12
C ALA A 183 7.42 -2.75 15.41
N GLN A 184 8.74 -2.54 15.61
CA GLN A 184 9.31 -1.22 15.87
C GLN A 184 9.19 -0.30 14.65
N VAL A 185 9.35 -0.83 13.43
CA VAL A 185 9.15 -0.07 12.19
C VAL A 185 7.69 0.32 12.03
N ALA A 186 6.76 -0.60 12.32
CA ALA A 186 5.33 -0.34 12.23
C ALA A 186 4.86 0.78 13.19
N ASP A 187 5.49 0.92 14.36
CA ASP A 187 5.16 1.96 15.34
C ASP A 187 5.61 3.38 14.92
N LEU A 188 6.47 3.50 13.90
CA LEU A 188 6.88 4.79 13.36
C LEU A 188 5.68 5.51 12.71
N THR A 189 5.83 6.82 12.51
CA THR A 189 4.87 7.67 11.80
C THR A 189 5.53 8.30 10.58
N GLY A 190 4.73 8.74 9.60
CA GLY A 190 5.28 9.41 8.41
C GLY A 190 5.56 8.47 7.23
N TYR A 191 5.02 7.27 7.28
CA TYR A 191 4.97 6.34 6.14
C TYR A 191 3.53 5.87 5.89
N SER A 192 3.25 5.35 4.70
CA SER A 192 1.92 4.95 4.25
C SER A 192 1.71 3.44 4.25
N ILE A 193 2.76 2.69 3.93
CA ILE A 193 2.66 1.27 3.60
C ILE A 193 3.97 0.57 3.94
N LEU A 194 3.86 -0.61 4.55
CA LEU A 194 4.96 -1.56 4.61
C LEU A 194 4.84 -2.54 3.43
N ALA A 195 5.96 -3.11 3.05
CA ALA A 195 6.00 -4.16 2.05
C ALA A 195 7.03 -5.20 2.45
N CYS A 196 6.78 -6.44 2.12
CA CYS A 196 7.79 -7.49 2.17
C CYS A 196 8.06 -7.97 0.75
N GLY A 197 9.28 -7.70 0.26
CA GLY A 197 9.74 -8.27 -0.99
C GLY A 197 10.07 -9.75 -0.81
N ILE A 198 9.05 -10.62 -0.84
CA ILE A 198 9.16 -12.05 -0.52
C ILE A 198 10.28 -12.76 -1.31
N GLY A 199 10.52 -12.33 -2.57
CA GLY A 199 11.61 -12.85 -3.40
C GLY A 199 12.98 -12.51 -2.85
N SER A 200 13.20 -11.25 -2.50
CA SER A 200 14.46 -10.74 -1.92
C SER A 200 14.69 -11.35 -0.53
N LEU A 201 13.66 -11.38 0.32
CA LEU A 201 13.73 -12.00 1.65
C LEU A 201 14.11 -13.48 1.53
N ARG A 202 13.49 -14.23 0.61
CA ARG A 202 13.84 -15.62 0.35
C ARG A 202 15.30 -15.79 -0.10
N GLY A 203 15.82 -14.84 -0.88
CA GLY A 203 17.23 -14.81 -1.27
C GLY A 203 18.18 -14.60 -0.10
N ALA A 204 17.79 -13.75 0.87
CA ALA A 204 18.61 -13.41 2.04
C ALA A 204 18.64 -14.51 3.11
N ILE A 205 17.61 -15.35 3.22
CA ILE A 205 17.53 -16.45 4.19
C ILE A 205 18.49 -17.56 3.80
N GLN A 206 19.21 -18.13 4.78
CA GLN A 206 20.07 -19.30 4.62
C GLN A 206 19.27 -20.60 4.77
N GLY A 207 19.74 -21.69 4.14
CA GLY A 207 19.12 -23.01 4.26
C GLY A 207 18.73 -23.64 2.93
N THR A 208 17.96 -24.70 2.96
CA THR A 208 17.40 -25.39 1.80
C THR A 208 16.35 -24.52 1.08
N PRO A 209 16.01 -24.78 -0.18
CA PRO A 209 14.96 -24.06 -0.90
C PRO A 209 13.62 -24.03 -0.15
N GLN A 210 13.27 -25.13 0.56
CA GLN A 210 12.05 -25.24 1.35
C GLN A 210 12.10 -24.36 2.59
N GLU A 211 13.21 -24.38 3.35
CA GLU A 211 13.40 -23.53 4.53
C GLU A 211 13.38 -22.05 4.15
N LYS A 212 14.03 -21.66 3.05
CA LYS A 212 14.01 -20.28 2.52
C LYS A 212 12.61 -19.84 2.15
N ALA A 213 11.83 -20.70 1.49
CA ALA A 213 10.45 -20.39 1.12
C ALA A 213 9.55 -20.24 2.36
N ALA A 214 9.65 -21.16 3.31
CA ALA A 214 8.88 -21.11 4.55
C ALA A 214 9.26 -19.88 5.40
N GLY A 215 10.55 -19.58 5.52
CA GLY A 215 11.04 -18.42 6.25
C GLY A 215 10.61 -17.09 5.63
N ALA A 216 10.63 -16.99 4.30
CA ALA A 216 10.16 -15.81 3.59
C ALA A 216 8.64 -15.61 3.76
N GLU A 217 7.85 -16.68 3.70
CA GLU A 217 6.41 -16.62 3.97
C GLU A 217 6.14 -16.19 5.43
N ALA A 218 6.81 -16.80 6.39
CA ALA A 218 6.67 -16.43 7.80
C ALA A 218 7.04 -14.95 8.05
N GLY A 219 8.11 -14.46 7.42
CA GLY A 219 8.52 -13.06 7.49
C GLY A 219 7.48 -12.12 6.88
N THR A 220 6.92 -12.49 5.73
CA THR A 220 5.85 -11.75 5.05
C THR A 220 4.60 -11.66 5.94
N GLN A 221 4.18 -12.76 6.54
CA GLN A 221 3.03 -12.77 7.46
C GLN A 221 3.28 -11.95 8.73
N LYS A 222 4.53 -11.92 9.23
CA LYS A 222 4.91 -11.05 10.35
C LYS A 222 4.77 -9.58 10.00
N VAL A 223 5.27 -9.13 8.83
CA VAL A 223 5.13 -7.75 8.37
C VAL A 223 3.66 -7.38 8.21
N LEU A 224 2.85 -8.25 7.58
CA LEU A 224 1.41 -8.07 7.43
C LEU A 224 0.70 -7.92 8.79
N ALA A 225 1.03 -8.78 9.76
CA ALA A 225 0.42 -8.72 11.10
C ALA A 225 0.70 -7.37 11.78
N GLU A 226 1.93 -6.84 11.67
CA GLU A 226 2.30 -5.56 12.24
C GLU A 226 1.65 -4.38 11.49
N SER A 227 1.58 -4.43 10.17
CA SER A 227 0.85 -3.44 9.36
C SER A 227 -0.62 -3.36 9.77
N ARG A 228 -1.27 -4.51 9.94
CA ARG A 228 -2.67 -4.60 10.41
C ARG A 228 -2.84 -4.08 11.83
N ARG A 229 -1.89 -4.36 12.73
CA ARG A 229 -1.92 -3.88 14.12
C ARG A 229 -1.98 -2.36 14.21
N VAL A 230 -1.24 -1.66 13.33
CA VAL A 230 -1.21 -0.20 13.30
C VAL A 230 -2.20 0.42 12.29
N GLY A 231 -2.93 -0.42 11.55
CA GLY A 231 -3.94 0.00 10.57
C GLY A 231 -3.38 0.56 9.27
N THR A 232 -2.09 0.32 8.97
CA THR A 232 -1.48 0.74 7.70
C THR A 232 -1.67 -0.32 6.61
N ALA A 233 -1.48 0.07 5.36
CA ALA A 233 -1.51 -0.88 4.24
C ALA A 233 -0.26 -1.77 4.23
N ASP A 234 -0.38 -2.94 3.59
CA ASP A 234 0.74 -3.82 3.30
C ASP A 234 0.73 -4.23 1.83
N MET A 235 1.91 -4.37 1.22
CA MET A 235 2.05 -4.72 -0.19
C MET A 235 2.74 -6.07 -0.37
N ILE A 236 2.19 -6.88 -1.27
CA ILE A 236 2.81 -8.11 -1.74
C ILE A 236 2.68 -8.27 -3.25
N THR A 237 3.67 -8.92 -3.86
CA THR A 237 3.52 -9.42 -5.23
C THR A 237 2.68 -10.69 -5.23
N ALA A 238 1.74 -10.80 -6.17
CA ALA A 238 0.82 -11.92 -6.25
C ALA A 238 0.71 -12.47 -7.69
N ASN A 239 0.30 -13.72 -7.81
CA ASN A 239 0.09 -14.42 -9.06
C ASN A 239 -1.21 -15.25 -9.00
N ALA A 240 -1.56 -15.94 -10.10
CA ALA A 240 -2.82 -16.69 -10.18
C ALA A 240 -2.99 -17.82 -9.13
N ARG A 241 -1.90 -18.27 -8.49
CA ARG A 241 -1.95 -19.37 -7.50
C ARG A 241 -2.29 -18.86 -6.11
N ASP A 242 -1.95 -17.60 -5.79
CA ASP A 242 -2.00 -17.08 -4.43
C ASP A 242 -2.85 -15.81 -4.26
N ILE A 243 -3.25 -15.13 -5.34
CA ILE A 243 -3.97 -13.84 -5.27
C ILE A 243 -5.22 -13.90 -4.37
N GLU A 244 -6.04 -14.95 -4.45
CA GLU A 244 -7.24 -15.10 -3.61
C GLU A 244 -6.86 -15.23 -2.13
N GLN A 245 -5.79 -15.99 -1.85
CA GLN A 245 -5.28 -16.14 -0.49
C GLN A 245 -4.77 -14.80 0.04
N ARG A 246 -3.98 -14.06 -0.74
CA ARG A 246 -3.43 -12.76 -0.32
C ARG A 246 -4.52 -11.74 -0.03
N VAL A 247 -5.60 -11.73 -0.82
CA VAL A 247 -6.78 -10.90 -0.54
C VAL A 247 -7.45 -11.32 0.78
N LYS A 248 -7.65 -12.62 1.02
CA LYS A 248 -8.24 -13.13 2.27
C LYS A 248 -7.36 -12.87 3.49
N GLU A 249 -6.04 -12.90 3.35
CA GLU A 249 -5.07 -12.55 4.40
C GLU A 249 -5.13 -11.06 4.77
N GLY A 250 -5.66 -10.20 3.90
CA GLY A 250 -5.87 -8.79 4.16
C GLY A 250 -4.76 -7.86 3.66
N PHE A 251 -3.97 -8.30 2.67
CA PHE A 251 -3.09 -7.40 1.96
C PHE A 251 -3.90 -6.33 1.23
N LEU A 252 -3.54 -5.07 1.39
CA LEU A 252 -4.25 -3.94 0.79
C LEU A 252 -3.61 -3.41 -0.49
N ALA A 253 -2.40 -3.86 -0.84
CA ALA A 253 -1.76 -3.54 -2.12
C ALA A 253 -1.23 -4.82 -2.77
N LEU A 254 -1.88 -5.25 -3.85
CA LEU A 254 -1.52 -6.44 -4.61
C LEU A 254 -0.83 -5.98 -5.90
N LEU A 255 0.38 -6.48 -6.14
CA LEU A 255 1.21 -6.09 -7.29
C LEU A 255 1.46 -7.29 -8.20
N MET A 256 0.99 -7.22 -9.42
CA MET A 256 1.13 -8.26 -10.43
C MET A 256 2.18 -7.90 -11.47
N GLN A 257 2.68 -8.92 -12.14
CA GLN A 257 3.66 -8.75 -13.22
C GLN A 257 3.43 -9.74 -14.37
N GLY A 258 3.98 -9.39 -15.53
CA GLY A 258 3.96 -10.24 -16.71
C GLY A 258 2.66 -10.23 -17.50
N PRO A 259 2.57 -11.04 -18.56
CA PRO A 259 1.48 -10.97 -19.55
C PRO A 259 0.13 -11.43 -19.01
N THR A 260 0.10 -12.17 -17.91
CA THR A 260 -1.14 -12.67 -17.28
C THR A 260 -1.67 -11.75 -16.16
N ALA A 261 -1.06 -10.59 -15.94
CA ALA A 261 -1.42 -9.69 -14.84
C ALA A 261 -2.90 -9.31 -14.83
N ASP A 262 -3.49 -9.03 -15.99
CA ASP A 262 -4.91 -8.66 -16.11
C ASP A 262 -5.84 -9.78 -15.62
N ASP A 263 -5.54 -11.03 -15.93
CA ASP A 263 -6.37 -12.16 -15.51
C ASP A 263 -6.20 -12.42 -14.00
N VAL A 264 -5.00 -12.26 -13.47
CA VAL A 264 -4.76 -12.34 -12.02
C VAL A 264 -5.52 -11.23 -11.28
N ILE A 265 -5.53 -10.00 -11.80
CA ILE A 265 -6.29 -8.89 -11.22
C ILE A 265 -7.79 -9.19 -11.19
N LYS A 266 -8.35 -9.73 -12.29
CA LYS A 266 -9.77 -10.11 -12.31
C LYS A 266 -10.13 -11.13 -11.22
N ILE A 267 -9.26 -12.13 -10.99
CA ILE A 267 -9.43 -13.10 -9.89
C ILE A 267 -9.39 -12.36 -8.55
N GLY A 268 -8.42 -11.48 -8.35
CA GLY A 268 -8.28 -10.68 -7.12
C GLY A 268 -9.46 -9.75 -6.86
N LEU A 269 -9.95 -9.04 -7.88
CA LEU A 269 -11.13 -8.18 -7.80
C LEU A 269 -12.37 -8.98 -7.35
N LYS A 270 -12.60 -10.15 -7.97
CA LYS A 270 -13.68 -11.06 -7.58
C LYS A 270 -13.55 -11.51 -6.11
N ALA A 271 -12.35 -11.90 -5.69
CA ALA A 271 -12.09 -12.31 -4.31
C ALA A 271 -12.32 -11.17 -3.30
N ALA A 272 -12.07 -9.93 -3.72
CA ALA A 272 -12.25 -8.72 -2.92
C ALA A 272 -13.68 -8.15 -2.95
N GLY A 273 -14.61 -8.74 -3.72
CA GLY A 273 -15.96 -8.20 -3.92
C GLY A 273 -15.98 -6.86 -4.66
N ARG A 274 -15.06 -6.69 -5.60
CA ARG A 274 -14.90 -5.49 -6.43
C ARG A 274 -15.15 -5.79 -7.91
#